data_a467fd4f2170be66d140b3c5f9aea84e
#
_entry.id   a467fd4f2170be66d140b3c5f9aea84e
#
_cell.length_a   1.000
_cell.length_b   1.000
_cell.length_c   1.000
_cell.angle_alpha   90.00
_cell.angle_beta   90.00
_cell.angle_gamma   90.00
#
_symmetry.space_group_name_H-M   'P 1'
#
loop_
_entity.id
_entity.type
_entity.pdbx_description
1 polymer ?
#
loop_
_entity_poly.entity_id
_entity_poly.type
_entity_poly.pdbx_seq_one_letter_code
_entity_poly.pdbx_strand_id
1 'polypeptide(L)'
;MFVKEQPTGSISAGVGYSSNGGLFEASINERNFLGQGINLNATGTLASEEIRGDFSYVNPNFKGSDKELAISLFSQVDDYENSGYQNKKLGTKFATKYEIYEDIFFRPNTVIQYDKLETSGSASNLLKSRAGDFTTTSIGYNFSYDQRDSRFNPTSGTLFYYDQNIATFFSDIPTLQTIVGSTSYKKLYKESFIGSAKIKIANVVAFDEKDVKLSDRIFANTSDLRGFEPRGVGPVDNNDHIGGNNLATLSLKSTFPNPVPESLRANTFLFLDVGNVWGVDYSSTILDSSKIRSTTGIALDIVSPIGPLSFTYSIPLSKASTDKEQNFLFNIGSSF
;
A
#
# COMPACT_ATOMS: atom_id res chain seq x y z
N MET A 1 25.80 36.85 -15.19
CA MET A 1 24.61 36.02 -14.98
C MET A 1 24.06 36.41 -13.61
N PHE A 2 22.86 36.98 -13.54
CA PHE A 2 22.25 37.29 -12.25
C PHE A 2 21.43 36.05 -11.82
N VAL A 3 21.79 35.44 -10.71
CA VAL A 3 21.07 34.32 -10.11
C VAL A 3 20.24 34.90 -8.97
N LYS A 4 18.91 34.60 -8.97
CA LYS A 4 18.02 34.97 -7.88
C LYS A 4 17.71 33.70 -7.10
N GLU A 5 18.04 33.70 -5.82
CA GLU A 5 17.68 32.62 -4.91
C GLU A 5 16.15 32.51 -4.79
N GLN A 6 15.62 31.30 -4.82
CA GLN A 6 14.22 31.01 -4.59
C GLN A 6 14.07 30.10 -3.37
N PRO A 7 12.98 30.23 -2.60
CA PRO A 7 12.68 29.30 -1.52
C PRO A 7 12.62 27.85 -2.03
N THR A 8 13.30 26.95 -1.35
CA THR A 8 13.31 25.51 -1.64
C THR A 8 12.33 24.74 -0.77
N GLY A 9 11.84 25.39 0.30
CA GLY A 9 10.84 24.88 1.21
C GLY A 9 9.40 25.11 0.74
N SER A 10 8.51 24.19 1.07
CA SER A 10 7.08 24.30 0.84
C SER A 10 6.30 23.72 2.02
N ILE A 11 5.15 24.32 2.28
CA ILE A 11 4.16 23.82 3.25
C ILE A 11 2.91 23.51 2.45
N SER A 12 2.33 22.33 2.66
CA SER A 12 1.07 21.94 2.05
C SER A 12 0.13 21.38 3.10
N ALA A 13 -1.17 21.58 2.88
CA ALA A 13 -2.23 20.96 3.64
C ALA A 13 -3.33 20.55 2.67
N GLY A 14 -3.89 19.38 2.88
CA GLY A 14 -4.95 18.83 2.06
C GLY A 14 -6.04 18.20 2.93
N VAL A 15 -7.24 18.19 2.40
CA VAL A 15 -8.37 17.46 2.95
C VAL A 15 -8.94 16.55 1.88
N GLY A 16 -9.37 15.37 2.27
CA GLY A 16 -10.04 14.45 1.40
C GLY A 16 -11.21 13.78 2.09
N TYR A 17 -12.10 13.21 1.31
CA TYR A 17 -13.20 12.42 1.80
C TYR A 17 -13.47 11.24 0.87
N SER A 18 -13.67 10.06 1.43
CA SER A 18 -13.91 8.85 0.68
C SER A 18 -15.02 8.02 1.31
N SER A 19 -15.35 6.91 0.64
CA SER A 19 -16.26 5.91 1.22
C SER A 19 -15.76 5.32 2.56
N ASN A 20 -14.46 5.45 2.84
CA ASN A 20 -13.83 4.96 4.07
C ASN A 20 -13.62 6.08 5.11
N GLY A 21 -14.19 7.27 4.87
CA GLY A 21 -14.15 8.39 5.81
C GLY A 21 -13.32 9.59 5.34
N GLY A 22 -13.08 10.50 6.28
CA GLY A 22 -12.31 11.73 6.05
C GLY A 22 -10.82 11.54 6.18
N LEU A 23 -10.06 12.39 5.49
CA LEU A 23 -8.62 12.51 5.57
C LEU A 23 -8.22 13.98 5.70
N PHE A 24 -7.30 14.26 6.58
CA PHE A 24 -6.53 15.49 6.62
C PHE A 24 -5.04 15.16 6.57
N GLU A 25 -4.31 15.84 5.71
CA GLU A 25 -2.86 15.71 5.62
C GLU A 25 -2.22 17.09 5.64
N ALA A 26 -1.13 17.25 6.37
CA ALA A 26 -0.27 18.42 6.33
C ALA A 26 1.18 17.98 6.17
N SER A 27 1.93 18.69 5.32
CA SER A 27 3.34 18.40 5.13
C SER A 27 4.20 19.66 5.03
N ILE A 28 5.44 19.52 5.49
CA ILE A 28 6.52 20.51 5.32
C ILE A 28 7.63 19.80 4.55
N ASN A 29 8.06 20.39 3.45
CA ASN A 29 9.11 19.84 2.60
C ASN A 29 10.17 20.90 2.34
N GLU A 30 11.45 20.55 2.53
CA GLU A 30 12.62 21.33 2.16
C GLU A 30 13.49 20.49 1.20
N ARG A 31 13.69 20.98 -0.03
CA ARG A 31 14.37 20.20 -1.11
C ARG A 31 15.86 20.45 -1.20
N ASN A 32 16.37 21.44 -0.52
CA ASN A 32 17.78 21.82 -0.60
C ASN A 32 18.32 22.23 0.77
N PHE A 33 18.14 21.37 1.76
CA PHE A 33 18.57 21.65 3.12
C PHE A 33 20.06 21.98 3.19
N LEU A 34 20.37 23.14 3.75
CA LEU A 34 21.71 23.72 3.82
C LEU A 34 22.43 23.87 2.46
N GLY A 35 21.71 23.96 1.36
CA GLY A 35 22.30 24.08 0.03
C GLY A 35 22.95 22.80 -0.52
N GLN A 36 22.67 21.64 0.09
CA GLN A 36 23.32 20.37 -0.25
C GLN A 36 22.44 19.45 -1.10
N GLY A 37 21.29 19.91 -1.58
CA GLY A 37 20.34 19.08 -2.33
C GLY A 37 19.67 17.99 -1.50
N ILE A 38 19.76 18.07 -0.18
CA ILE A 38 19.15 17.14 0.75
C ILE A 38 17.66 17.48 0.89
N ASN A 39 16.80 16.46 0.82
CA ASN A 39 15.37 16.62 1.04
C ASN A 39 15.01 16.25 2.48
N LEU A 40 14.36 17.18 3.17
CA LEU A 40 13.69 16.92 4.44
C LEU A 40 12.19 16.97 4.23
N ASN A 41 11.47 16.00 4.73
CA ASN A 41 10.01 15.98 4.71
C ASN A 41 9.48 15.61 6.09
N ALA A 42 8.47 16.34 6.55
CA ALA A 42 7.66 16.00 7.70
C ALA A 42 6.20 16.00 7.28
N THR A 43 5.50 14.87 7.46
CA THR A 43 4.08 14.71 7.09
C THR A 43 3.30 14.20 8.29
N GLY A 44 2.13 14.78 8.51
CA GLY A 44 1.13 14.32 9.46
C GLY A 44 -0.17 14.00 8.73
N THR A 45 -0.71 12.81 8.96
CA THR A 45 -1.96 12.32 8.38
C THR A 45 -2.95 11.96 9.49
N LEU A 46 -4.17 12.45 9.37
CA LEU A 46 -5.29 12.08 10.22
C LEU A 46 -6.40 11.54 9.31
N ALA A 47 -6.68 10.26 9.41
CA ALA A 47 -7.76 9.60 8.69
C ALA A 47 -8.68 8.86 9.67
N SER A 48 -9.81 8.37 9.18
CA SER A 48 -10.80 7.69 10.03
C SER A 48 -10.25 6.44 10.73
N GLU A 49 -9.40 5.69 10.05
CA GLU A 49 -8.79 4.45 10.56
C GLU A 49 -7.26 4.57 10.75
N GLU A 50 -6.67 5.75 10.50
CA GLU A 50 -5.21 5.92 10.58
C GLU A 50 -4.83 7.29 11.14
N ILE A 51 -3.86 7.29 12.05
CA ILE A 51 -3.12 8.49 12.48
C ILE A 51 -1.65 8.21 12.19
N ARG A 52 -1.01 9.07 11.40
CA ARG A 52 0.37 8.85 10.99
C ARG A 52 1.19 10.13 11.07
N GLY A 53 2.42 9.99 11.52
CA GLY A 53 3.45 11.02 11.48
C GLY A 53 4.73 10.44 10.89
N ASP A 54 5.27 11.08 9.87
CA ASP A 54 6.51 10.70 9.22
C ASP A 54 7.48 11.87 9.18
N PHE A 55 8.74 11.61 9.48
CA PHE A 55 9.85 12.50 9.20
C PHE A 55 10.89 11.76 8.38
N SER A 56 11.34 12.34 7.28
CA SER A 56 12.34 11.74 6.41
C SER A 56 13.46 12.72 6.05
N TYR A 57 14.67 12.21 6.07
CA TYR A 57 15.89 12.80 5.53
C TYR A 57 16.31 11.97 4.31
N VAL A 58 16.43 12.58 3.15
CA VAL A 58 16.85 11.90 1.92
C VAL A 58 17.98 12.68 1.28
N ASN A 59 19.14 12.05 1.19
CA ASN A 59 20.31 12.57 0.45
C ASN A 59 20.43 11.78 -0.86
N PRO A 60 20.04 12.36 -2.01
CA PRO A 60 20.05 11.67 -3.30
C PRO A 60 21.46 11.38 -3.83
N ASN A 61 22.46 12.13 -3.37
CA ASN A 61 23.85 12.02 -3.84
C ASN A 61 24.80 11.79 -2.66
N PHE A 62 24.53 10.74 -1.88
CA PHE A 62 25.28 10.46 -0.67
C PHE A 62 26.78 10.31 -0.94
N LYS A 63 27.57 11.15 -0.27
CA LYS A 63 29.03 11.25 -0.47
C LYS A 63 29.44 11.53 -1.91
N GLY A 64 28.64 12.27 -2.66
CA GLY A 64 28.94 12.62 -4.06
C GLY A 64 28.80 11.45 -5.04
N SER A 65 28.10 10.39 -4.65
CA SER A 65 27.80 9.21 -5.49
C SER A 65 26.38 9.26 -6.02
N ASP A 66 26.06 8.38 -6.97
CA ASP A 66 24.69 8.18 -7.50
C ASP A 66 23.78 7.37 -6.55
N LYS A 67 24.23 7.20 -5.31
CA LYS A 67 23.49 6.43 -4.29
C LYS A 67 22.69 7.37 -3.40
N GLU A 68 21.43 7.04 -3.22
CA GLU A 68 20.56 7.71 -2.26
C GLU A 68 20.74 7.09 -0.87
N LEU A 69 20.78 7.93 0.15
CA LEU A 69 20.63 7.54 1.55
C LEU A 69 19.34 8.16 2.09
N ALA A 70 18.45 7.33 2.64
CA ALA A 70 17.24 7.75 3.30
C ALA A 70 17.22 7.28 4.76
N ILE A 71 16.82 8.18 5.65
CA ILE A 71 16.57 7.91 7.06
C ILE A 71 15.16 8.42 7.37
N SER A 72 14.30 7.56 7.92
CA SER A 72 12.94 7.94 8.25
C SER A 72 12.61 7.57 9.69
N LEU A 73 11.86 8.43 10.36
CA LEU A 73 11.21 8.18 11.63
C LEU A 73 9.71 8.16 11.37
N PHE A 74 8.99 7.19 11.89
CA PHE A 74 7.56 7.07 11.70
C PHE A 74 6.84 6.71 13.01
N SER A 75 5.64 7.25 13.13
CA SER A 75 4.67 6.87 14.16
C SER A 75 3.32 6.67 13.47
N GLN A 76 2.68 5.53 13.70
CA GLN A 76 1.45 5.16 13.03
C GLN A 76 0.51 4.47 14.02
N VAL A 77 -0.75 4.83 13.96
CA VAL A 77 -1.85 4.15 14.65
C VAL A 77 -2.84 3.72 13.60
N ASP A 78 -3.06 2.43 13.47
CA ASP A 78 -4.04 1.80 12.58
C ASP A 78 -5.17 1.22 13.42
N ASP A 79 -6.40 1.66 13.20
CA ASP A 79 -7.60 1.17 13.89
C ASP A 79 -8.60 0.66 12.85
N TYR A 80 -8.48 -0.61 12.51
CA TYR A 80 -9.26 -1.22 11.44
C TYR A 80 -10.54 -1.87 11.98
N GLU A 81 -11.69 -1.27 11.72
CA GLU A 81 -13.00 -1.77 12.15
C GLU A 81 -13.22 -3.24 11.79
N ASN A 82 -12.82 -3.63 10.57
CA ASN A 82 -13.03 -4.98 10.06
C ASN A 82 -12.14 -6.05 10.68
N SER A 83 -11.10 -5.66 11.44
CA SER A 83 -10.09 -6.59 11.95
C SER A 83 -10.14 -6.80 13.48
N GLY A 84 -10.95 -6.00 14.19
CA GLY A 84 -11.14 -6.15 15.63
C GLY A 84 -9.89 -5.83 16.47
N TYR A 85 -8.89 -5.13 15.89
CA TYR A 85 -7.69 -4.71 16.61
C TYR A 85 -7.15 -3.37 16.11
N GLN A 86 -6.47 -2.69 17.02
CA GLN A 86 -5.70 -1.49 16.75
C GLN A 86 -4.20 -1.83 16.83
N ASN A 87 -3.39 -1.25 15.95
CA ASN A 87 -1.95 -1.41 15.97
C ASN A 87 -1.26 -0.04 16.02
N LYS A 88 -0.43 0.17 17.05
CA LYS A 88 0.39 1.37 17.22
C LYS A 88 1.82 1.03 16.92
N LYS A 89 2.44 1.72 15.97
CA LYS A 89 3.82 1.52 15.53
C LYS A 89 4.64 2.78 15.76
N LEU A 90 5.85 2.59 16.24
CA LEU A 90 6.88 3.63 16.31
C LEU A 90 8.18 3.03 15.80
N GLY A 91 8.85 3.68 14.88
CA GLY A 91 10.08 3.08 14.33
C GLY A 91 10.97 4.04 13.56
N THR A 92 12.11 3.48 13.17
CA THR A 92 13.07 4.12 12.28
C THR A 92 13.43 3.18 11.14
N LYS A 93 13.64 3.76 9.96
CA LYS A 93 14.06 3.05 8.75
C LYS A 93 15.29 3.70 8.18
N PHE A 94 16.28 2.88 7.86
CA PHE A 94 17.46 3.25 7.09
C PHE A 94 17.36 2.55 5.73
N ALA A 95 17.52 3.29 4.66
CA ALA A 95 17.46 2.72 3.32
C ALA A 95 18.50 3.38 2.42
N THR A 96 18.97 2.62 1.43
CA THR A 96 19.73 3.15 0.32
C THR A 96 19.04 2.75 -0.98
N LYS A 97 19.28 3.52 -2.04
CA LYS A 97 18.80 3.20 -3.38
C LYS A 97 19.92 3.47 -4.37
N TYR A 98 20.12 2.54 -5.28
CA TYR A 98 21.03 2.72 -6.41
C TYR A 98 20.60 1.84 -7.58
N GLU A 99 20.94 2.30 -8.76
CA GLU A 99 20.76 1.58 -10.00
C GLU A 99 21.93 0.61 -10.16
N ILE A 100 21.65 -0.69 -10.26
CA ILE A 100 22.66 -1.73 -10.44
C ILE A 100 22.87 -2.07 -11.90
N TYR A 101 21.88 -1.86 -12.72
CA TYR A 101 21.86 -1.98 -14.16
C TYR A 101 20.75 -1.09 -14.72
N GLU A 102 20.78 -0.76 -16.01
CA GLU A 102 19.78 0.11 -16.66
C GLU A 102 18.35 -0.31 -16.31
N ASP A 103 17.57 0.63 -15.77
CA ASP A 103 16.20 0.45 -15.27
C ASP A 103 16.03 -0.54 -14.10
N ILE A 104 17.12 -1.10 -13.55
CA ILE A 104 17.07 -2.02 -12.39
C ILE A 104 17.60 -1.31 -11.15
N PHE A 105 16.70 -1.08 -10.21
CA PHE A 105 17.00 -0.46 -8.93
C PHE A 105 17.02 -1.48 -7.80
N PHE A 106 18.03 -1.37 -6.95
CA PHE A 106 18.14 -2.12 -5.70
C PHE A 106 18.02 -1.18 -4.51
N ARG A 107 17.18 -1.54 -3.56
CA ARG A 107 16.87 -0.73 -2.37
C ARG A 107 16.95 -1.57 -1.11
N PRO A 108 18.15 -1.83 -0.56
CA PRO A 108 18.28 -2.44 0.75
C PRO A 108 17.82 -1.49 1.85
N ASN A 109 17.26 -2.06 2.89
CA ASN A 109 16.80 -1.30 4.05
C ASN A 109 16.91 -2.08 5.35
N THR A 110 16.90 -1.35 6.46
CA THR A 110 16.80 -1.90 7.82
C THR A 110 15.73 -1.11 8.55
N VAL A 111 14.86 -1.80 9.26
CA VAL A 111 13.81 -1.20 10.08
C VAL A 111 13.95 -1.69 11.52
N ILE A 112 13.84 -0.78 12.45
CA ILE A 112 13.73 -1.07 13.88
C ILE A 112 12.43 -0.43 14.33
N GLN A 113 11.49 -1.23 14.83
CA GLN A 113 10.19 -0.73 15.25
C GLN A 113 9.70 -1.42 16.51
N TYR A 114 8.88 -0.69 17.24
CA TYR A 114 8.07 -1.16 18.34
C TYR A 114 6.61 -1.12 17.93
N ASP A 115 5.88 -2.23 18.12
CA ASP A 115 4.47 -2.39 17.84
C ASP A 115 3.72 -2.65 19.14
N LYS A 116 2.61 -1.96 19.34
CA LYS A 116 1.64 -2.27 20.37
C LYS A 116 0.31 -2.66 19.72
N LEU A 117 -0.08 -3.91 19.91
CA LEU A 117 -1.33 -4.46 19.36
C LEU A 117 -2.36 -4.57 20.47
N GLU A 118 -3.45 -3.85 20.32
CA GLU A 118 -4.60 -3.82 21.23
C GLU A 118 -5.85 -4.36 20.50
N THR A 119 -6.67 -5.16 21.18
CA THR A 119 -7.89 -5.73 20.60
C THR A 119 -9.13 -5.03 21.11
N SER A 120 -10.19 -5.02 20.31
CA SER A 120 -11.50 -4.51 20.72
C SER A 120 -12.10 -5.35 21.85
N GLY A 121 -13.01 -4.77 22.62
CA GLY A 121 -13.73 -5.51 23.69
C GLY A 121 -14.55 -6.69 23.17
N SER A 122 -15.07 -6.59 21.94
CA SER A 122 -15.84 -7.61 21.23
C SER A 122 -15.00 -8.69 20.55
N ALA A 123 -13.67 -8.51 20.46
CA ALA A 123 -12.79 -9.48 19.82
C ALA A 123 -12.83 -10.83 20.49
N SER A 124 -12.55 -11.90 19.75
CA SER A 124 -12.50 -13.26 20.25
C SER A 124 -11.41 -13.43 21.34
N ASN A 125 -11.52 -14.49 22.14
CA ASN A 125 -10.46 -14.82 23.09
C ASN A 125 -9.14 -15.16 22.40
N LEU A 126 -9.19 -15.73 21.20
CA LEU A 126 -8.01 -16.01 20.39
C LEU A 126 -7.32 -14.71 19.97
N LEU A 127 -8.06 -13.74 19.43
CA LEU A 127 -7.52 -12.43 19.08
C LEU A 127 -6.91 -11.73 20.32
N LYS A 128 -7.63 -11.74 21.45
CA LYS A 128 -7.15 -11.17 22.72
C LYS A 128 -5.83 -11.80 23.20
N SER A 129 -5.65 -13.10 22.98
CA SER A 129 -4.39 -13.79 23.34
C SER A 129 -3.21 -13.41 22.43
N ARG A 130 -3.46 -12.77 21.29
CA ARG A 130 -2.46 -12.29 20.32
C ARG A 130 -2.13 -10.81 20.47
N ALA A 131 -2.82 -10.11 21.36
CA ALA A 131 -2.49 -8.73 21.72
C ALA A 131 -1.19 -8.70 22.54
N GLY A 132 -0.49 -7.57 22.47
CA GLY A 132 0.75 -7.36 23.22
C GLY A 132 1.68 -6.36 22.57
N ASP A 133 2.83 -6.26 23.17
CA ASP A 133 3.92 -5.38 22.75
C ASP A 133 4.98 -6.20 22.03
N PHE A 134 5.46 -5.71 20.89
CA PHE A 134 6.42 -6.43 20.05
C PHE A 134 7.52 -5.48 19.58
N THR A 135 8.74 -5.97 19.59
CA THR A 135 9.87 -5.33 18.94
C THR A 135 10.22 -6.09 17.67
N THR A 136 10.44 -5.37 16.57
CA THR A 136 10.84 -5.95 15.30
C THR A 136 12.09 -5.25 14.80
N THR A 137 13.13 -6.03 14.52
CA THR A 137 14.33 -5.59 13.80
C THR A 137 14.42 -6.38 12.51
N SER A 138 14.27 -5.69 11.38
CA SER A 138 14.24 -6.36 10.08
C SER A 138 15.27 -5.80 9.13
N ILE A 139 15.73 -6.69 8.23
CA ILE A 139 16.55 -6.35 7.07
C ILE A 139 15.71 -6.70 5.84
N GLY A 140 15.57 -5.74 4.94
CA GLY A 140 14.80 -5.93 3.74
C GLY A 140 15.53 -5.44 2.51
N TYR A 141 15.03 -5.82 1.36
CA TYR A 141 15.45 -5.28 0.07
C TYR A 141 14.32 -5.32 -0.95
N ASN A 142 14.38 -4.35 -1.85
CA ASN A 142 13.50 -4.27 -3.00
C ASN A 142 14.34 -4.26 -4.26
N PHE A 143 14.00 -5.12 -5.22
CA PHE A 143 14.42 -5.02 -6.62
C PHE A 143 13.24 -4.50 -7.43
N SER A 144 13.47 -3.52 -8.29
CA SER A 144 12.46 -3.06 -9.23
C SER A 144 13.07 -2.86 -10.62
N TYR A 145 12.34 -3.32 -11.64
CA TYR A 145 12.63 -3.13 -13.06
C TYR A 145 11.47 -2.38 -13.68
N ASP A 146 11.71 -1.13 -14.11
CA ASP A 146 10.66 -0.21 -14.55
C ASP A 146 10.94 0.30 -15.96
N GLN A 147 10.32 -0.35 -16.95
CA GLN A 147 10.37 0.00 -18.37
C GLN A 147 9.08 0.64 -18.87
N ARG A 148 8.30 1.23 -18.00
CA ARG A 148 7.10 1.97 -18.41
C ARG A 148 7.50 3.25 -19.13
N ASP A 149 6.76 3.59 -20.19
CA ASP A 149 6.92 4.86 -20.93
C ASP A 149 6.62 6.10 -20.07
N SER A 150 5.81 5.95 -19.04
CA SER A 150 5.48 6.98 -18.06
C SER A 150 5.22 6.37 -16.69
N ARG A 151 5.69 7.03 -15.62
CA ARG A 151 5.39 6.59 -14.25
C ARG A 151 3.99 6.96 -13.80
N PHE A 152 3.45 8.06 -14.31
CA PHE A 152 2.13 8.59 -13.90
C PHE A 152 0.99 8.09 -14.79
N ASN A 153 1.18 8.12 -16.12
CA ASN A 153 0.18 7.69 -17.10
C ASN A 153 0.79 6.69 -18.09
N PRO A 154 1.09 5.47 -17.66
CA PRO A 154 1.72 4.48 -18.52
C PRO A 154 0.76 4.00 -19.61
N THR A 155 1.26 3.95 -20.84
CA THR A 155 0.55 3.41 -22.01
C THR A 155 1.18 2.14 -22.56
N SER A 156 2.45 1.92 -22.23
CA SER A 156 3.23 0.74 -22.64
C SER A 156 4.34 0.44 -21.63
N GLY A 157 4.88 -0.78 -21.71
CA GLY A 157 5.97 -1.22 -20.87
C GLY A 157 5.54 -2.00 -19.64
N THR A 158 6.50 -2.37 -18.82
CA THR A 158 6.29 -3.24 -17.65
C THR A 158 7.04 -2.70 -16.45
N LEU A 159 6.39 -2.76 -15.30
CA LEU A 159 7.00 -2.65 -13.99
C LEU A 159 7.01 -4.03 -13.36
N PHE A 160 8.15 -4.50 -12.92
CA PHE A 160 8.31 -5.67 -12.06
C PHE A 160 8.95 -5.25 -10.75
N TYR A 161 8.51 -5.84 -9.64
CA TYR A 161 9.16 -5.65 -8.34
C TYR A 161 9.16 -6.93 -7.52
N TYR A 162 10.20 -7.06 -6.72
CA TYR A 162 10.40 -8.13 -5.75
C TYR A 162 10.83 -7.50 -4.44
N ASP A 163 10.02 -7.68 -3.41
CA ASP A 163 10.28 -7.21 -2.04
C ASP A 163 10.49 -8.40 -1.13
N GLN A 164 11.55 -8.37 -0.36
CA GLN A 164 11.76 -9.33 0.72
C GLN A 164 12.11 -8.60 2.00
N ASN A 165 11.48 -9.00 3.10
CA ASN A 165 11.73 -8.47 4.43
C ASN A 165 11.90 -9.63 5.41
N ILE A 166 13.00 -9.62 6.13
CA ILE A 166 13.38 -10.64 7.10
C ILE A 166 13.41 -9.98 8.48
N ALA A 167 12.39 -10.23 9.30
CA ALA A 167 12.46 -9.91 10.72
C ALA A 167 13.45 -10.88 11.37
N THR A 168 14.51 -10.34 11.95
CA THR A 168 15.65 -11.10 12.42
C THR A 168 15.36 -11.78 13.77
N PHE A 169 16.30 -12.59 14.25
CA PHE A 169 16.24 -13.20 15.59
C PHE A 169 16.31 -12.19 16.76
N PHE A 170 16.55 -10.90 16.47
CA PHE A 170 16.36 -9.82 17.47
C PHE A 170 14.90 -9.34 17.56
N SER A 171 14.00 -9.93 16.77
CA SER A 171 12.57 -9.66 16.80
C SER A 171 11.87 -10.64 17.73
N ASP A 172 10.80 -10.20 18.40
CA ASP A 172 9.98 -11.09 19.22
C ASP A 172 9.35 -12.21 18.41
N ILE A 173 8.99 -11.95 17.16
CA ILE A 173 8.51 -12.94 16.19
C ILE A 173 9.34 -12.81 14.91
N PRO A 174 10.33 -13.68 14.69
CA PRO A 174 11.09 -13.69 13.46
C PRO A 174 10.20 -14.14 12.27
N THR A 175 10.21 -13.39 11.18
CA THR A 175 9.38 -13.65 10.00
C THR A 175 10.15 -13.44 8.71
N LEU A 176 9.74 -14.13 7.65
CA LEU A 176 10.11 -13.84 6.27
C LEU A 176 8.86 -13.44 5.51
N GLN A 177 8.83 -12.22 5.02
CA GLN A 177 7.80 -11.73 4.12
C GLN A 177 8.38 -11.56 2.72
N THR A 178 7.66 -12.06 1.73
CA THR A 178 8.03 -11.94 0.31
C THR A 178 6.84 -11.42 -0.48
N ILE A 179 7.07 -10.40 -1.31
CA ILE A 179 6.07 -9.84 -2.21
C ILE A 179 6.66 -9.78 -3.61
N VAL A 180 5.94 -10.32 -4.58
CA VAL A 180 6.28 -10.26 -6.00
C VAL A 180 5.14 -9.61 -6.74
N GLY A 181 5.44 -8.64 -7.58
CA GLY A 181 4.43 -8.00 -8.39
C GLY A 181 4.93 -7.61 -9.77
N SER A 182 4.00 -7.59 -10.71
CA SER A 182 4.24 -7.10 -12.06
C SER A 182 3.00 -6.37 -12.57
N THR A 183 3.23 -5.28 -13.29
CA THR A 183 2.17 -4.57 -14.01
C THR A 183 2.66 -4.27 -15.42
N SER A 184 1.95 -4.79 -16.41
CA SER A 184 2.25 -4.57 -17.82
C SER A 184 1.16 -3.74 -18.48
N TYR A 185 1.56 -2.84 -19.37
CA TYR A 185 0.68 -1.95 -20.14
C TYR A 185 0.88 -2.18 -21.62
N LYS A 186 -0.21 -2.14 -22.38
CA LYS A 186 -0.18 -2.29 -23.83
C LYS A 186 -1.33 -1.50 -24.47
N LYS A 187 -1.03 -0.78 -25.54
CA LYS A 187 -2.06 -0.21 -26.43
C LYS A 187 -2.77 -1.36 -27.14
N LEU A 188 -4.08 -1.49 -26.92
CA LEU A 188 -4.90 -2.57 -27.49
C LEU A 188 -5.49 -2.18 -28.85
N TYR A 189 -6.08 -0.98 -28.91
CA TYR A 189 -6.70 -0.45 -30.12
C TYR A 189 -6.71 1.08 -30.05
N LYS A 190 -6.21 1.74 -31.12
CA LYS A 190 -5.99 3.20 -31.12
C LYS A 190 -5.22 3.65 -29.87
N GLU A 191 -4.99 4.93 -29.68
CA GLU A 191 -4.24 5.46 -28.53
C GLU A 191 -5.04 5.50 -27.22
N SER A 192 -6.37 5.42 -27.31
CA SER A 192 -7.29 5.55 -26.19
C SER A 192 -7.61 4.24 -25.47
N PHE A 193 -7.30 3.10 -26.10
CA PHE A 193 -7.56 1.78 -25.50
C PHE A 193 -6.25 1.19 -24.97
N ILE A 194 -6.01 1.39 -23.69
CA ILE A 194 -4.81 0.85 -23.03
C ILE A 194 -5.24 -0.29 -22.11
N GLY A 195 -4.77 -1.48 -22.41
CA GLY A 195 -4.89 -2.63 -21.52
C GLY A 195 -3.80 -2.63 -20.48
N SER A 196 -4.13 -3.03 -19.26
CA SER A 196 -3.13 -3.36 -18.25
C SER A 196 -3.47 -4.64 -17.51
N ALA A 197 -2.43 -5.39 -17.15
CA ALA A 197 -2.51 -6.58 -16.32
C ALA A 197 -1.56 -6.42 -15.14
N LYS A 198 -2.10 -6.49 -13.92
CA LYS A 198 -1.35 -6.43 -12.67
C LYS A 198 -1.48 -7.76 -11.95
N ILE A 199 -0.36 -8.36 -11.60
CA ILE A 199 -0.28 -9.56 -10.75
C ILE A 199 0.45 -9.17 -9.48
N LYS A 200 -0.03 -9.67 -8.34
CA LYS A 200 0.64 -9.55 -7.05
C LYS A 200 0.49 -10.85 -6.27
N ILE A 201 1.61 -11.34 -5.78
CA ILE A 201 1.69 -12.50 -4.89
C ILE A 201 2.45 -12.06 -3.64
N ALA A 202 1.92 -12.40 -2.48
CA ALA A 202 2.58 -12.11 -1.22
C ALA A 202 2.46 -13.32 -0.30
N ASN A 203 3.52 -13.54 0.48
CA ASN A 203 3.60 -14.60 1.47
C ASN A 203 4.33 -14.09 2.71
N VAL A 204 3.90 -14.53 3.89
CA VAL A 204 4.60 -14.33 5.15
C VAL A 204 4.64 -15.64 5.92
N VAL A 205 5.80 -15.97 6.47
CA VAL A 205 5.99 -17.14 7.36
C VAL A 205 6.73 -16.71 8.60
N ALA A 206 6.36 -17.28 9.74
CA ALA A 206 7.11 -17.13 10.98
C ALA A 206 8.09 -18.29 11.14
N PHE A 207 9.19 -18.05 11.88
CA PHE A 207 10.17 -19.06 12.25
C PHE A 207 10.01 -19.48 13.71
N ASP A 208 10.77 -20.47 14.13
CA ASP A 208 10.86 -20.94 15.51
C ASP A 208 9.52 -21.43 16.09
N GLU A 209 8.71 -22.10 15.25
CA GLU A 209 7.38 -22.61 15.62
C GLU A 209 6.42 -21.52 16.16
N LYS A 210 6.69 -20.25 15.83
CA LYS A 210 5.82 -19.12 16.18
C LYS A 210 4.78 -18.87 15.09
N ASP A 211 3.67 -18.30 15.51
CA ASP A 211 2.63 -17.84 14.59
C ASP A 211 2.92 -16.42 14.11
N VAL A 212 2.55 -16.13 12.86
CA VAL A 212 2.65 -14.79 12.31
C VAL A 212 1.81 -13.81 13.14
N LYS A 213 2.42 -12.70 13.53
CA LYS A 213 1.78 -11.61 14.26
C LYS A 213 0.60 -11.05 13.46
N LEU A 214 -0.52 -10.70 14.11
CA LEU A 214 -1.71 -10.15 13.44
C LEU A 214 -1.38 -8.92 12.57
N SER A 215 -0.51 -8.04 13.04
CA SER A 215 -0.09 -6.85 12.32
C SER A 215 0.81 -7.11 11.10
N ASP A 216 1.39 -8.31 10.99
CA ASP A 216 2.25 -8.71 9.87
C ASP A 216 1.51 -9.57 8.84
N ARG A 217 0.25 -9.93 9.11
CA ARG A 217 -0.59 -10.68 8.17
C ARG A 217 -0.93 -9.85 6.95
N ILE A 218 -1.20 -10.54 5.87
CA ILE A 218 -1.45 -9.95 4.57
C ILE A 218 -2.95 -9.77 4.38
N PHE A 219 -3.32 -8.59 3.87
CA PHE A 219 -4.67 -8.24 3.47
C PHE A 219 -4.68 -7.81 2.00
N ALA A 220 -5.81 -8.02 1.34
CA ALA A 220 -6.05 -7.42 0.03
C ALA A 220 -6.40 -5.93 0.22
N ASN A 221 -5.75 -5.07 -0.54
CA ASN A 221 -6.10 -3.66 -0.61
C ASN A 221 -7.27 -3.46 -1.58
N THR A 222 -7.99 -2.35 -1.47
CA THR A 222 -9.05 -1.97 -2.42
C THR A 222 -8.56 -1.85 -3.86
N SER A 223 -7.28 -1.56 -4.08
CA SER A 223 -6.66 -1.54 -5.42
C SER A 223 -6.28 -2.92 -5.96
N ASP A 224 -6.23 -3.95 -5.10
CA ASP A 224 -5.91 -5.33 -5.47
C ASP A 224 -7.19 -6.13 -5.76
N LEU A 225 -8.29 -5.83 -5.04
CA LEU A 225 -9.57 -6.51 -5.17
C LEU A 225 -10.72 -5.52 -4.88
N ARG A 226 -11.13 -4.76 -5.88
CA ARG A 226 -12.23 -3.79 -5.78
C ARG A 226 -13.57 -4.50 -5.52
N GLY A 227 -14.54 -3.78 -4.94
CA GLY A 227 -15.87 -4.34 -4.64
C GLY A 227 -15.98 -4.99 -3.27
N PHE A 228 -14.91 -4.94 -2.48
CA PHE A 228 -14.89 -5.33 -1.08
C PHE A 228 -14.37 -4.19 -0.21
N GLU A 229 -14.83 -4.16 1.03
CA GLU A 229 -14.31 -3.23 2.04
C GLU A 229 -12.81 -3.45 2.29
N PRO A 230 -12.06 -2.43 2.73
CA PRO A 230 -10.71 -2.62 3.21
C PRO A 230 -10.66 -3.74 4.25
N ARG A 231 -9.74 -4.69 4.07
CA ARG A 231 -9.62 -5.87 4.93
C ARG A 231 -10.87 -6.75 5.03
N GLY A 232 -11.87 -6.58 4.16
CA GLY A 232 -13.13 -7.33 4.18
C GLY A 232 -13.08 -8.69 3.51
N VAL A 233 -11.87 -9.22 3.20
CA VAL A 233 -11.66 -10.50 2.51
C VAL A 233 -10.61 -11.32 3.22
N GLY A 234 -10.79 -12.63 3.29
CA GLY A 234 -9.81 -13.57 3.82
C GLY A 234 -10.28 -14.32 5.07
N PRO A 235 -9.35 -14.88 5.85
CA PRO A 235 -9.64 -15.61 7.07
C PRO A 235 -10.35 -14.76 8.12
N VAL A 236 -11.37 -15.36 8.75
CA VAL A 236 -12.24 -14.70 9.74
C VAL A 236 -12.24 -15.47 11.05
N ASP A 237 -12.01 -14.75 12.13
CA ASP A 237 -12.18 -15.21 13.49
C ASP A 237 -13.39 -14.51 14.12
N ASN A 238 -14.44 -15.28 14.40
CA ASN A 238 -15.74 -14.77 14.84
C ASN A 238 -16.36 -13.84 13.77
N ASN A 239 -16.15 -12.54 13.82
CA ASN A 239 -16.62 -11.56 12.84
C ASN A 239 -15.49 -10.68 12.32
N ASP A 240 -14.27 -10.87 12.83
CA ASP A 240 -13.11 -10.06 12.56
C ASP A 240 -12.26 -10.71 11.45
N HIS A 241 -11.95 -9.96 10.40
CA HIS A 241 -11.03 -10.40 9.36
C HIS A 241 -9.59 -10.23 9.87
N ILE A 242 -8.92 -11.35 10.03
CA ILE A 242 -7.59 -11.40 10.66
C ILE A 242 -6.44 -11.41 9.66
N GLY A 243 -6.74 -11.32 8.35
CA GLY A 243 -5.74 -11.47 7.30
C GLY A 243 -5.24 -12.89 7.15
N GLY A 244 -4.44 -13.11 6.12
CA GLY A 244 -3.84 -14.42 5.82
C GLY A 244 -2.33 -14.35 5.73
N ASN A 245 -1.72 -15.52 5.63
CA ASN A 245 -0.28 -15.64 5.38
C ASN A 245 0.05 -15.55 3.89
N ASN A 246 -0.96 -15.68 3.03
CA ASN A 246 -0.81 -15.68 1.58
C ASN A 246 -1.82 -14.76 0.91
N LEU A 247 -1.41 -14.13 -0.17
CA LEU A 247 -2.25 -13.37 -1.08
C LEU A 247 -1.82 -13.65 -2.52
N ALA A 248 -2.80 -13.82 -3.39
CA ALA A 248 -2.58 -13.76 -4.84
C ALA A 248 -3.71 -12.97 -5.49
N THR A 249 -3.36 -12.01 -6.33
CA THR A 249 -4.32 -11.17 -7.05
C THR A 249 -3.91 -10.96 -8.49
N LEU A 250 -4.90 -10.91 -9.38
CA LEU A 250 -4.81 -10.51 -10.77
C LEU A 250 -5.81 -9.41 -11.03
N SER A 251 -5.38 -8.27 -11.54
CA SER A 251 -6.24 -7.18 -11.99
C SER A 251 -6.02 -6.91 -13.46
N LEU A 252 -7.06 -7.04 -14.25
CA LEU A 252 -7.09 -6.68 -15.66
C LEU A 252 -7.87 -5.37 -15.80
N LYS A 253 -7.32 -4.40 -16.53
CA LYS A 253 -7.99 -3.13 -16.84
C LYS A 253 -7.93 -2.85 -18.33
N SER A 254 -8.95 -2.18 -18.84
CA SER A 254 -8.95 -1.57 -20.16
C SER A 254 -9.50 -0.16 -20.07
N THR A 255 -8.67 0.83 -20.38
CA THR A 255 -9.18 2.20 -20.61
C THR A 255 -9.94 2.25 -21.92
N PHE A 256 -10.87 3.18 -22.04
CA PHE A 256 -11.59 3.46 -23.27
C PHE A 256 -11.80 4.96 -23.45
N PRO A 257 -12.17 5.42 -24.67
CA PRO A 257 -12.40 6.83 -24.92
C PRO A 257 -13.37 7.42 -23.90
N ASN A 258 -12.98 8.56 -23.36
CA ASN A 258 -13.68 9.17 -22.27
C ASN A 258 -15.07 9.68 -22.71
N PRO A 259 -16.16 9.29 -22.03
CA PRO A 259 -17.50 9.79 -22.35
C PRO A 259 -17.75 11.22 -21.87
N VAL A 260 -16.82 11.78 -21.08
CA VAL A 260 -16.92 13.16 -20.58
C VAL A 260 -16.06 14.13 -21.39
N PRO A 261 -16.33 15.45 -21.35
CA PRO A 261 -15.56 16.43 -22.11
C PRO A 261 -14.06 16.37 -21.79
N GLU A 262 -13.21 16.55 -22.82
CA GLU A 262 -11.75 16.52 -22.69
C GLU A 262 -11.19 17.52 -21.65
N SER A 263 -11.92 18.62 -21.41
CA SER A 263 -11.57 19.61 -20.40
C SER A 263 -11.50 19.05 -18.98
N LEU A 264 -12.18 17.94 -18.70
CA LEU A 264 -12.20 17.29 -17.39
C LEU A 264 -11.02 16.34 -17.15
N ARG A 265 -10.13 16.13 -18.12
CA ARG A 265 -8.94 15.25 -18.00
C ARG A 265 -9.27 13.95 -17.25
N ALA A 266 -10.32 13.27 -17.68
CA ALA A 266 -10.79 12.07 -17.01
C ALA A 266 -10.26 10.80 -17.69
N ASN A 267 -10.07 9.74 -16.91
CA ASN A 267 -9.76 8.40 -17.38
C ASN A 267 -10.88 7.46 -16.97
N THR A 268 -11.50 6.80 -17.95
CA THR A 268 -12.52 5.79 -17.70
C THR A 268 -11.97 4.42 -18.05
N PHE A 269 -12.22 3.42 -17.20
CA PHE A 269 -11.76 2.06 -17.45
C PHE A 269 -12.74 1.01 -16.92
N LEU A 270 -12.78 -0.11 -17.62
CA LEU A 270 -13.37 -1.35 -17.14
C LEU A 270 -12.31 -2.19 -16.46
N PHE A 271 -12.72 -3.01 -15.50
CA PHE A 271 -11.80 -3.89 -14.81
C PHE A 271 -12.41 -5.27 -14.49
N LEU A 272 -11.53 -6.23 -14.30
CA LEU A 272 -11.80 -7.54 -13.74
C LEU A 272 -10.70 -7.83 -12.72
N ASP A 273 -11.08 -7.98 -11.46
CA ASP A 273 -10.16 -8.36 -10.39
C ASP A 273 -10.48 -9.78 -9.94
N VAL A 274 -9.44 -10.57 -9.72
CA VAL A 274 -9.52 -11.94 -9.24
C VAL A 274 -8.46 -12.13 -8.16
N GLY A 275 -8.79 -12.75 -7.04
CA GLY A 275 -7.80 -12.99 -6.00
C GLY A 275 -8.33 -13.71 -4.78
N ASN A 276 -7.41 -13.99 -3.87
CA ASN A 276 -7.71 -14.56 -2.57
C ASN A 276 -6.64 -14.15 -1.54
N VAL A 277 -7.06 -14.13 -0.27
CA VAL A 277 -6.22 -14.08 0.92
C VAL A 277 -6.52 -15.33 1.72
N TRP A 278 -5.49 -16.09 2.10
CA TRP A 278 -5.69 -17.37 2.80
C TRP A 278 -4.48 -17.75 3.64
N GLY A 279 -4.67 -18.80 4.42
CA GLY A 279 -3.65 -19.41 5.27
C GLY A 279 -3.50 -18.70 6.61
N VAL A 280 -3.66 -19.46 7.66
CA VAL A 280 -3.38 -19.05 9.04
C VAL A 280 -2.64 -20.19 9.74
N ASP A 281 -1.76 -19.84 10.66
CA ASP A 281 -0.86 -20.76 11.35
C ASP A 281 -1.49 -21.34 12.60
N TYR A 282 -2.67 -20.90 13.01
CA TYR A 282 -3.28 -21.32 14.26
C TYR A 282 -4.77 -21.59 14.13
N SER A 283 -5.25 -22.50 14.99
CA SER A 283 -6.65 -22.84 15.29
C SER A 283 -7.54 -23.25 14.12
N SER A 284 -8.15 -24.42 14.27
CA SER A 284 -9.20 -24.96 13.37
C SER A 284 -10.53 -24.20 13.45
N THR A 285 -10.70 -23.23 14.36
CA THR A 285 -11.93 -22.43 14.50
C THR A 285 -12.01 -21.26 13.54
N ILE A 286 -10.89 -20.92 12.88
CA ILE A 286 -10.85 -19.86 11.89
C ILE A 286 -11.57 -20.29 10.63
N LEU A 287 -12.44 -19.42 10.12
CA LEU A 287 -13.09 -19.61 8.83
C LEU A 287 -12.14 -19.14 7.73
N ASP A 288 -11.34 -20.06 7.20
CA ASP A 288 -10.42 -19.80 6.09
C ASP A 288 -10.99 -20.43 4.81
N SER A 289 -11.37 -19.57 3.87
CA SER A 289 -12.01 -19.99 2.63
C SER A 289 -11.01 -20.04 1.48
N SER A 290 -10.86 -21.19 0.86
CA SER A 290 -10.09 -21.35 -0.39
C SER A 290 -10.80 -20.76 -1.62
N LYS A 291 -11.99 -20.18 -1.46
CA LYS A 291 -12.78 -19.63 -2.56
C LYS A 291 -12.08 -18.44 -3.20
N ILE A 292 -11.88 -18.52 -4.50
CA ILE A 292 -11.35 -17.41 -5.28
C ILE A 292 -12.46 -16.35 -5.44
N ARG A 293 -12.16 -15.11 -5.05
CA ARG A 293 -13.03 -13.96 -5.25
C ARG A 293 -12.79 -13.36 -6.62
N SER A 294 -13.84 -12.84 -7.22
CA SER A 294 -13.72 -12.06 -8.45
C SER A 294 -14.75 -10.95 -8.50
N THR A 295 -14.36 -9.82 -9.07
CA THR A 295 -15.21 -8.64 -9.24
C THR A 295 -14.98 -8.03 -10.59
N THR A 296 -16.00 -7.39 -11.13
CA THR A 296 -15.90 -6.57 -12.34
C THR A 296 -16.56 -5.23 -12.11
N GLY A 297 -16.23 -4.25 -12.90
CA GLY A 297 -16.82 -2.92 -12.75
C GLY A 297 -16.26 -1.88 -13.68
N ILE A 298 -16.67 -0.65 -13.41
CA ILE A 298 -16.25 0.54 -14.13
C ILE A 298 -15.70 1.56 -13.13
N ALA A 299 -14.66 2.27 -13.53
CA ALA A 299 -14.13 3.38 -12.75
C ALA A 299 -13.89 4.61 -13.61
N LEU A 300 -13.99 5.77 -12.97
CA LEU A 300 -13.81 7.09 -13.54
C LEU A 300 -12.89 7.90 -12.63
N ASP A 301 -11.70 8.24 -13.13
CA ASP A 301 -10.74 9.10 -12.45
C ASP A 301 -10.72 10.46 -13.13
N ILE A 302 -10.88 11.55 -12.39
CA ILE A 302 -10.94 12.93 -12.89
C ILE A 302 -9.88 13.76 -12.18
N VAL A 303 -9.11 14.54 -12.93
CA VAL A 303 -8.24 15.58 -12.35
C VAL A 303 -9.00 16.88 -12.29
N SER A 304 -9.41 17.27 -11.07
CA SER A 304 -10.21 18.49 -10.86
C SER A 304 -9.39 19.59 -10.15
N PRO A 305 -9.84 20.86 -10.18
CA PRO A 305 -9.19 21.95 -9.45
C PRO A 305 -9.16 21.75 -7.93
N ILE A 306 -10.07 20.96 -7.38
CA ILE A 306 -10.13 20.63 -5.94
C ILE A 306 -9.34 19.36 -5.59
N GLY A 307 -8.60 18.79 -6.56
CA GLY A 307 -7.84 17.56 -6.40
C GLY A 307 -8.39 16.40 -7.26
N PRO A 308 -7.77 15.23 -7.18
CA PRO A 308 -8.24 14.04 -7.88
C PRO A 308 -9.59 13.59 -7.33
N LEU A 309 -10.47 13.18 -8.23
CA LEU A 309 -11.76 12.55 -7.94
C LEU A 309 -11.74 11.16 -8.54
N SER A 310 -12.11 10.15 -7.79
CA SER A 310 -12.22 8.77 -8.27
C SER A 310 -13.56 8.18 -7.87
N PHE A 311 -14.24 7.56 -8.81
CA PHE A 311 -15.51 6.87 -8.62
C PHE A 311 -15.39 5.47 -9.20
N THR A 312 -15.70 4.46 -8.39
CA THR A 312 -15.65 3.06 -8.81
C THR A 312 -16.97 2.39 -8.46
N TYR A 313 -17.57 1.74 -9.43
CA TYR A 313 -18.71 0.85 -9.24
C TYR A 313 -18.30 -0.57 -9.55
N SER A 314 -18.48 -1.47 -8.60
CA SER A 314 -18.00 -2.86 -8.64
C SER A 314 -19.14 -3.83 -8.39
N ILE A 315 -19.10 -4.96 -9.07
CA ILE A 315 -20.05 -6.08 -8.89
C ILE A 315 -19.23 -7.34 -8.58
N PRO A 316 -19.33 -7.88 -7.34
CA PRO A 316 -18.73 -9.16 -7.02
C PRO A 316 -19.36 -10.28 -7.84
N LEU A 317 -18.55 -11.01 -8.61
CA LEU A 317 -18.96 -12.18 -9.39
C LEU A 317 -18.83 -13.47 -8.57
N SER A 318 -17.82 -13.51 -7.70
CA SER A 318 -17.57 -14.61 -6.77
C SER A 318 -17.10 -14.06 -5.44
N LYS A 319 -17.71 -14.49 -4.35
CA LYS A 319 -17.43 -14.09 -2.96
C LYS A 319 -17.67 -15.24 -1.99
N ALA A 320 -17.04 -15.18 -0.80
CA ALA A 320 -17.40 -16.03 0.33
C ALA A 320 -18.54 -15.39 1.13
N SER A 321 -19.20 -16.17 1.96
CA SER A 321 -20.31 -15.68 2.79
C SER A 321 -19.86 -14.71 3.90
N THR A 322 -18.59 -14.73 4.24
CA THR A 322 -17.97 -13.90 5.26
C THR A 322 -17.41 -12.58 4.70
N ASP A 323 -17.35 -12.44 3.38
CA ASP A 323 -16.75 -11.27 2.76
C ASP A 323 -17.64 -10.03 2.94
N LYS A 324 -17.02 -8.88 3.23
CA LYS A 324 -17.70 -7.58 3.33
C LYS A 324 -17.61 -6.84 2.02
N GLU A 325 -18.76 -6.53 1.44
CA GLU A 325 -18.87 -5.92 0.11
C GLU A 325 -18.96 -4.41 0.19
N GLN A 326 -18.26 -3.74 -0.75
CA GLN A 326 -18.35 -2.30 -0.98
C GLN A 326 -18.49 -2.04 -2.49
N ASN A 327 -19.71 -2.06 -2.98
CA ASN A 327 -19.98 -1.98 -4.43
C ASN A 327 -19.68 -0.59 -5.02
N PHE A 328 -19.75 0.45 -4.22
CA PHE A 328 -19.45 1.82 -4.64
C PHE A 328 -18.34 2.41 -3.77
N LEU A 329 -17.27 2.83 -4.42
CA LEU A 329 -16.15 3.52 -3.80
C LEU A 329 -15.97 4.88 -4.46
N PHE A 330 -15.83 5.92 -3.67
CA PHE A 330 -15.43 7.23 -4.16
C PHE A 330 -14.30 7.82 -3.32
N ASN A 331 -13.46 8.63 -3.97
CA ASN A 331 -12.42 9.42 -3.32
C ASN A 331 -12.45 10.84 -3.87
N ILE A 332 -12.39 11.82 -3.01
CA ILE A 332 -12.42 13.26 -3.33
C ILE A 332 -11.27 13.93 -2.58
N GLY A 333 -10.39 14.64 -3.28
CA GLY A 333 -9.28 15.38 -2.69
C GLY A 333 -7.92 14.70 -2.83
N SER A 334 -6.99 14.95 -1.91
CA SER A 334 -5.66 14.36 -1.93
C SER A 334 -5.74 12.82 -1.95
N SER A 335 -4.88 12.20 -2.74
CA SER A 335 -4.87 10.75 -2.95
C SER A 335 -4.67 9.98 -1.65
N PHE A 336 -5.53 9.03 -1.41
CA PHE A 336 -5.44 8.05 -0.33
C PHE A 336 -4.51 6.89 -0.68
#